data_45d06a7f8265ce4509423f8b2c7c1eca
#
_entry.id   45d06a7f8265ce4509423f8b2c7c1eca
#
_cell.length_a   1.000
_cell.length_b   1.000
_cell.length_c   1.000
_cell.angle_alpha   90.00
_cell.angle_beta   90.00
_cell.angle_gamma   90.00
#
_symmetry.space_group_name_H-M   'P 1'
#
loop_
_entity.id
_entity.type
_entity.pdbx_description
1 polymer ?
#
loop_
_entity_poly.entity_id
_entity_poly.type
_entity_poly.pdbx_seq_one_letter_code
_entity_poly.pdbx_strand_id
1 'polypeptide(L)'
;MVILGLDVSTTTIGYAFTQDRKILDMGFIDIKKQNTIQEKAYYAMDILEDKPHEIDRIHVEDNLSGFSGGRTSQQVIIKLAKFNAVFCFILENAMEVPLISINPNTGRKKVFGKARIKGIKSKDFVKEQIERRYKTKKWCKTTLRGNWDKRNIDMYDALTMSLFEEKA
;
A
#
# COMPACT_ATOMS: atom_id res chain seq x y z
N MET A 1 12.16 -6.07 -13.57
CA MET A 1 11.65 -6.63 -12.28
C MET A 1 10.32 -5.98 -11.97
N VAL A 2 9.29 -6.82 -11.76
CA VAL A 2 7.93 -6.36 -11.38
C VAL A 2 7.82 -6.37 -9.85
N ILE A 3 7.46 -5.23 -9.28
CA ILE A 3 7.29 -5.06 -7.84
C ILE A 3 5.82 -4.77 -7.53
N LEU A 4 5.23 -5.57 -6.62
CA LEU A 4 3.95 -5.28 -6.00
C LEU A 4 4.17 -4.47 -4.73
N GLY A 5 3.74 -3.22 -4.71
CA GLY A 5 3.68 -2.40 -3.50
C GLY A 5 2.31 -2.48 -2.83
N LEU A 6 2.30 -2.53 -1.50
CA LEU A 6 1.09 -2.65 -0.69
C LEU A 6 1.08 -1.65 0.47
N ASP A 7 -0.07 -1.01 0.70
CA ASP A 7 -0.44 -0.32 1.95
C ASP A 7 -1.61 -1.07 2.57
N VAL A 8 -1.37 -1.73 3.71
CA VAL A 8 -2.31 -2.66 4.33
C VAL A 8 -3.00 -2.03 5.54
N SER A 9 -4.32 -1.90 5.48
CA SER A 9 -5.15 -1.53 6.63
C SER A 9 -6.24 -2.57 6.89
N THR A 10 -6.93 -2.47 8.01
CA THR A 10 -8.02 -3.41 8.37
C THR A 10 -9.30 -3.23 7.57
N THR A 11 -9.37 -2.22 6.71
CA THR A 11 -10.57 -1.88 5.92
C THR A 11 -10.30 -1.76 4.43
N THR A 12 -9.07 -1.44 4.05
CA THR A 12 -8.67 -1.19 2.66
C THR A 12 -7.23 -1.64 2.47
N ILE A 13 -6.93 -2.23 1.33
CA ILE A 13 -5.57 -2.52 0.91
C ILE A 13 -5.31 -1.73 -0.37
N GLY A 14 -4.37 -0.78 -0.32
CA GLY A 14 -3.82 -0.15 -1.51
C GLY A 14 -2.83 -1.08 -2.19
N TYR A 15 -2.83 -1.13 -3.51
CA TYR A 15 -1.86 -1.90 -4.29
C TYR A 15 -1.34 -1.12 -5.49
N ALA A 16 -0.10 -1.39 -5.90
CA ALA A 16 0.47 -0.89 -7.14
C ALA A 16 1.51 -1.88 -7.68
N PHE A 17 1.38 -2.22 -8.96
CA PHE A 17 2.37 -2.98 -9.73
C PHE A 17 3.23 -2.01 -10.53
N THR A 18 4.55 -2.11 -10.36
CA THR A 18 5.49 -1.31 -11.14
C THR A 18 6.58 -2.18 -11.75
N GLN A 19 7.06 -1.77 -12.93
CA GLN A 19 8.23 -2.35 -13.58
C GLN A 19 9.11 -1.20 -14.06
N ASP A 20 10.37 -1.18 -13.65
CA ASP A 20 11.34 -0.15 -14.04
C ASP A 20 10.79 1.28 -13.83
N ARG A 21 10.16 1.49 -12.66
CA ARG A 21 9.48 2.71 -12.22
C ARG A 21 8.26 3.11 -13.08
N LYS A 22 7.79 2.27 -13.98
CA LYS A 22 6.54 2.48 -14.74
C LYS A 22 5.39 1.77 -14.04
N ILE A 23 4.26 2.44 -13.92
CA ILE A 23 3.05 1.86 -13.34
C ILE A 23 2.41 0.93 -14.37
N LEU A 24 2.25 -0.33 -14.00
CA LEU A 24 1.52 -1.33 -14.78
C LEU A 24 0.03 -1.32 -14.42
N ASP A 25 -0.26 -1.42 -13.13
CA ASP A 25 -1.60 -1.34 -12.55
C ASP A 25 -1.53 -0.79 -11.13
N MET A 26 -2.61 -0.18 -10.65
CA MET A 26 -2.74 0.24 -9.27
C MET A 26 -4.21 0.45 -8.90
N GLY A 27 -4.52 0.30 -7.61
CA GLY A 27 -5.86 0.46 -7.11
C GLY A 27 -5.95 0.24 -5.62
N PHE A 28 -7.17 0.04 -5.15
CA PHE A 28 -7.41 -0.40 -3.78
C PHE A 28 -8.51 -1.44 -3.71
N ILE A 29 -8.42 -2.32 -2.71
CA ILE A 29 -9.36 -3.40 -2.40
C ILE A 29 -10.10 -3.01 -1.13
N ASP A 30 -11.43 -2.92 -1.20
CA ASP A 30 -12.29 -2.69 -0.02
C ASP A 30 -12.59 -4.04 0.64
N ILE A 31 -12.07 -4.24 1.85
CA ILE A 31 -12.20 -5.48 2.62
C ILE A 31 -13.15 -5.34 3.83
N LYS A 32 -13.99 -4.29 3.85
CA LYS A 32 -14.90 -4.03 4.98
C LYS A 32 -15.99 -5.06 5.14
N LYS A 33 -16.41 -5.69 4.03
CA LYS A 33 -17.53 -6.66 4.03
C LYS A 33 -17.14 -8.02 4.59
N GLN A 34 -15.84 -8.35 4.63
CA GLN A 34 -15.33 -9.58 5.19
C GLN A 34 -15.28 -9.48 6.72
N ASN A 35 -15.76 -10.52 7.41
CA ASN A 35 -15.97 -10.48 8.85
C ASN A 35 -14.71 -10.87 9.64
N THR A 36 -13.94 -11.83 9.13
CA THR A 36 -12.75 -12.37 9.81
C THR A 36 -11.45 -11.89 9.16
N ILE A 37 -10.35 -12.00 9.88
CA ILE A 37 -9.00 -11.71 9.37
C ILE A 37 -8.68 -12.60 8.18
N GLN A 38 -9.02 -13.87 8.25
CA GLN A 38 -8.77 -14.86 7.20
C GLN A 38 -9.57 -14.54 5.94
N GLU A 39 -10.88 -14.30 6.06
CA GLU A 39 -11.73 -13.91 4.93
C GLU A 39 -11.19 -12.66 4.22
N LYS A 40 -10.73 -11.65 4.98
CA LYS A 40 -10.12 -10.44 4.42
C LYS A 40 -8.85 -10.74 3.65
N ALA A 41 -7.99 -11.58 4.22
CA ALA A 41 -6.71 -11.90 3.63
C ALA A 41 -6.89 -12.71 2.33
N TYR A 42 -7.69 -13.76 2.34
CA TYR A 42 -7.96 -14.57 1.14
C TYR A 42 -8.69 -13.76 0.06
N TYR A 43 -9.71 -12.99 0.42
CA TYR A 43 -10.40 -12.13 -0.55
C TYR A 43 -9.47 -11.14 -1.25
N ALA A 44 -8.55 -10.54 -0.50
CA ALA A 44 -7.58 -9.61 -1.08
C ALA A 44 -6.53 -10.34 -1.93
N MET A 45 -6.09 -11.51 -1.51
CA MET A 45 -5.15 -12.36 -2.24
C MET A 45 -5.75 -12.77 -3.59
N ASP A 46 -6.97 -13.30 -3.62
CA ASP A 46 -7.66 -13.72 -4.85
C ASP A 46 -7.69 -12.57 -5.90
N ILE A 47 -7.99 -11.34 -5.45
CA ILE A 47 -7.99 -10.17 -6.33
C ILE A 47 -6.59 -9.84 -6.85
N LEU A 48 -5.54 -10.03 -6.06
CA LEU A 48 -4.18 -9.75 -6.48
C LEU A 48 -3.63 -10.83 -7.42
N GLU A 49 -3.98 -12.09 -7.19
CA GLU A 49 -3.61 -13.22 -8.07
C GLU A 49 -4.27 -13.13 -9.46
N ASP A 50 -5.50 -12.63 -9.53
CA ASP A 50 -6.21 -12.40 -10.79
C ASP A 50 -5.55 -11.31 -11.66
N LYS A 51 -4.54 -10.60 -11.16
CA LYS A 51 -3.83 -9.58 -11.93
C LYS A 51 -2.84 -10.22 -12.91
N PRO A 52 -2.79 -9.75 -14.17
CA PRO A 52 -1.98 -10.35 -15.23
C PRO A 52 -0.48 -9.97 -15.13
N HIS A 53 0.09 -10.01 -13.93
CA HIS A 53 1.48 -9.59 -13.69
C HIS A 53 2.24 -10.68 -12.94
N GLU A 54 3.30 -11.19 -13.53
CA GLU A 54 4.27 -12.02 -12.82
C GLU A 54 5.09 -11.14 -11.88
N ILE A 55 5.00 -11.40 -10.58
CA ILE A 55 5.60 -10.60 -9.52
C ILE A 55 6.95 -11.19 -9.16
N ASP A 56 7.98 -10.34 -9.11
CA ASP A 56 9.33 -10.74 -8.65
C ASP A 56 9.53 -10.45 -7.16
N ARG A 57 8.79 -9.48 -6.60
CA ARG A 57 8.94 -9.04 -5.21
C ARG A 57 7.71 -8.31 -4.70
N ILE A 58 7.45 -8.43 -3.40
CA ILE A 58 6.38 -7.71 -2.69
C ILE A 58 7.01 -6.73 -1.70
N HIS A 59 6.59 -5.46 -1.76
CA HIS A 59 6.96 -4.42 -0.81
C HIS A 59 5.73 -3.96 -0.02
N VAL A 60 5.75 -4.14 1.29
CA VAL A 60 4.63 -3.78 2.17
C VAL A 60 5.00 -2.59 3.05
N GLU A 61 4.11 -1.60 3.16
CA GLU A 61 4.31 -0.51 4.13
C GLU A 61 4.26 -1.06 5.56
N ASP A 62 5.35 -0.82 6.34
CA ASP A 62 5.39 -1.13 7.77
C ASP A 62 4.61 -0.07 8.56
N ASN A 63 3.32 -0.28 8.67
CA ASN A 63 2.42 0.61 9.41
C ASN A 63 2.63 0.57 10.93
N LEU A 64 3.35 -0.43 11.46
CA LEU A 64 3.52 -0.61 12.90
C LEU A 64 4.63 0.27 13.49
N SER A 65 5.65 0.58 12.69
CA SER A 65 6.77 1.42 13.13
C SER A 65 6.42 2.92 13.31
N GLY A 66 5.24 3.34 12.86
CA GLY A 66 4.77 4.74 12.89
C GLY A 66 3.86 5.11 14.07
N PHE A 67 3.47 4.15 14.93
CA PHE A 67 2.56 4.39 16.04
C PHE A 67 3.27 4.98 17.29
N SER A 68 3.92 6.12 17.14
CA SER A 68 4.44 6.89 18.24
C SER A 68 3.51 8.08 18.54
N GLY A 69 2.51 7.91 19.40
CA GLY A 69 1.77 9.06 19.92
C GLY A 69 0.24 8.95 20.01
N GLY A 70 -0.27 8.16 20.93
CA GLY A 70 -1.46 8.45 21.72
C GLY A 70 -2.85 8.60 21.07
N ARG A 71 -2.99 8.62 19.76
CA ARG A 71 -4.29 8.85 19.10
C ARG A 71 -4.99 7.58 18.62
N THR A 72 -4.28 6.47 18.50
CA THR A 72 -4.84 5.19 18.06
C THR A 72 -4.89 4.24 19.24
N SER A 73 -6.05 3.62 19.49
CA SER A 73 -6.20 2.69 20.61
C SER A 73 -5.31 1.47 20.41
N GLN A 74 -4.81 0.89 21.51
CA GLN A 74 -4.00 -0.34 21.48
C GLN A 74 -4.73 -1.49 20.75
N GLN A 75 -6.05 -1.59 20.91
CA GLN A 75 -6.87 -2.61 20.24
C GLN A 75 -6.82 -2.48 18.70
N VAL A 76 -6.82 -1.26 18.18
CA VAL A 76 -6.71 -1.02 16.73
C VAL A 76 -5.32 -1.41 16.23
N ILE A 77 -4.28 -1.09 16.98
CA ILE A 77 -2.89 -1.46 16.64
C ILE A 77 -2.74 -2.98 16.62
N ILE A 78 -3.22 -3.67 17.65
CA ILE A 78 -3.17 -5.14 17.74
C ILE A 78 -3.94 -5.78 16.56
N LYS A 79 -5.14 -5.26 16.24
CA LYS A 79 -5.95 -5.76 15.13
C LYS A 79 -5.23 -5.60 13.79
N LEU A 80 -4.60 -4.45 13.57
CA LEU A 80 -3.82 -4.18 12.37
C LEU A 80 -2.59 -5.09 12.29
N ALA A 81 -1.86 -5.26 13.39
CA ALA A 81 -0.70 -6.14 13.45
C ALA A 81 -1.06 -7.59 13.13
N LYS A 82 -2.14 -8.10 13.71
CA LYS A 82 -2.63 -9.46 13.44
C LYS A 82 -3.02 -9.63 11.97
N PHE A 83 -3.75 -8.67 11.42
CA PHE A 83 -4.17 -8.74 10.01
C PHE A 83 -2.96 -8.66 9.08
N ASN A 84 -2.05 -7.73 9.30
CA ASN A 84 -0.84 -7.58 8.48
C ASN A 84 0.01 -8.85 8.49
N ALA A 85 0.25 -9.45 9.67
CA ALA A 85 1.02 -10.69 9.79
C ALA A 85 0.36 -11.85 9.01
N VAL A 86 -0.95 -12.05 9.17
CA VAL A 86 -1.69 -13.11 8.47
C VAL A 86 -1.69 -12.89 6.95
N PHE A 87 -1.94 -11.65 6.52
CA PHE A 87 -2.01 -11.32 5.09
C PHE A 87 -0.64 -11.45 4.42
N CYS A 88 0.42 -10.93 5.04
CA CYS A 88 1.78 -11.07 4.50
C CYS A 88 2.22 -12.54 4.42
N PHE A 89 1.91 -13.34 5.44
CA PHE A 89 2.20 -14.77 5.44
C PHE A 89 1.49 -15.51 4.29
N ILE A 90 0.20 -15.21 4.08
CA ILE A 90 -0.59 -15.82 2.99
C ILE A 90 -0.01 -15.41 1.64
N LEU A 91 0.29 -14.12 1.43
CA LEU A 91 0.85 -13.61 0.18
C LEU A 91 2.21 -14.23 -0.15
N GLU A 92 3.12 -14.28 0.82
CA GLU A 92 4.47 -14.81 0.61
C GLU A 92 4.43 -16.29 0.22
N ASN A 93 3.54 -17.08 0.86
CA ASN A 93 3.37 -18.50 0.55
C ASN A 93 2.65 -18.74 -0.78
N ALA A 94 1.64 -17.92 -1.12
CA ALA A 94 0.86 -18.11 -2.35
C ALA A 94 1.62 -17.66 -3.60
N MET A 95 2.33 -16.55 -3.50
CA MET A 95 3.05 -15.96 -4.64
C MET A 95 4.49 -16.45 -4.77
N GLU A 96 5.02 -17.16 -3.75
CA GLU A 96 6.38 -17.73 -3.71
C GLU A 96 7.49 -16.71 -4.05
N VAL A 97 7.29 -15.43 -3.70
CA VAL A 97 8.23 -14.33 -3.95
C VAL A 97 8.63 -13.63 -2.66
N PRO A 98 9.85 -13.04 -2.59
CA PRO A 98 10.29 -12.34 -1.40
C PRO A 98 9.39 -11.16 -1.03
N LEU A 99 9.02 -11.07 0.26
CA LEU A 99 8.27 -9.97 0.82
C LEU A 99 9.17 -9.13 1.74
N ILE A 100 9.15 -7.81 1.53
CA ILE A 100 9.95 -6.86 2.30
C ILE A 100 9.04 -5.82 2.94
N SER A 101 9.19 -5.64 4.25
CA SER A 101 8.51 -4.58 5.01
C SER A 101 9.32 -3.30 4.97
N ILE A 102 8.70 -2.19 4.57
CA ILE A 102 9.37 -0.90 4.34
C ILE A 102 8.78 0.15 5.28
N ASN A 103 9.63 0.76 6.11
CA ASN A 103 9.23 1.91 6.90
C ASN A 103 8.77 3.06 5.98
N PRO A 104 7.58 3.64 6.18
CA PRO A 104 7.01 4.65 5.28
C PRO A 104 7.88 5.91 5.13
N ASN A 105 8.57 6.34 6.19
CA ASN A 105 9.47 7.48 6.10
C ASN A 105 10.71 7.16 5.27
N THR A 106 11.24 5.95 5.40
CA THR A 106 12.37 5.46 4.58
C THR A 106 11.97 5.36 3.13
N GLY A 107 10.80 4.76 2.83
CA GLY A 107 10.25 4.67 1.48
C GLY A 107 10.10 6.05 0.83
N ARG A 108 9.41 6.98 1.51
CA ARG A 108 9.22 8.36 1.02
C ARG A 108 10.52 9.10 0.80
N LYS A 109 11.48 9.00 1.74
CA LYS A 109 12.79 9.63 1.61
C LYS A 109 13.56 9.09 0.39
N LYS A 110 13.52 7.79 0.17
CA LYS A 110 14.19 7.14 -0.96
C LYS A 110 13.57 7.54 -2.30
N VAL A 111 12.22 7.50 -2.39
CA VAL A 111 11.48 7.76 -3.63
C VAL A 111 11.39 9.24 -3.97
N PHE A 112 11.18 10.10 -2.97
CA PHE A 112 10.92 11.54 -3.17
C PHE A 112 12.08 12.46 -2.75
N GLY A 113 13.12 11.92 -2.12
CA GLY A 113 14.21 12.70 -1.53
C GLY A 113 13.91 13.25 -0.14
N LYS A 114 12.64 13.22 0.29
CA LYS A 114 12.17 13.71 1.61
C LYS A 114 11.08 12.79 2.14
N ALA A 115 11.04 12.59 3.46
CA ALA A 115 9.98 11.80 4.10
C ALA A 115 8.72 12.65 4.37
N ARG A 116 8.90 13.94 4.62
CA ARG A 116 7.82 14.90 4.97
C ARG A 116 8.27 16.34 4.72
N ILE A 117 7.30 17.25 4.67
CA ILE A 117 7.53 18.70 4.69
C ILE A 117 6.83 19.27 5.93
N LYS A 118 7.50 20.17 6.66
CA LYS A 118 6.93 20.82 7.85
C LYS A 118 5.63 21.54 7.47
N GLY A 119 4.57 21.33 8.25
CA GLY A 119 3.26 21.97 8.03
C GLY A 119 2.36 21.23 7.01
N ILE A 120 2.85 20.24 6.28
CA ILE A 120 2.05 19.46 5.32
C ILE A 120 1.80 18.06 5.93
N LYS A 121 0.53 17.58 5.86
CA LYS A 121 0.19 16.23 6.27
C LYS A 121 0.88 15.22 5.34
N SER A 122 1.33 14.09 5.89
CA SER A 122 2.05 13.05 5.12
C SER A 122 1.26 12.59 3.90
N LYS A 123 -0.06 12.42 4.02
CA LYS A 123 -0.93 11.99 2.92
C LYS A 123 -1.03 13.05 1.81
N ASP A 124 -1.11 14.32 2.15
CA ASP A 124 -1.14 15.41 1.18
C ASP A 124 0.21 15.54 0.47
N PHE A 125 1.31 15.36 1.21
CA PHE A 125 2.65 15.31 0.64
C PHE A 125 2.82 14.17 -0.38
N VAL A 126 2.43 12.94 -0.02
CA VAL A 126 2.51 11.79 -0.95
C VAL A 126 1.67 12.03 -2.19
N LYS A 127 0.43 12.51 -2.02
CA LYS A 127 -0.46 12.84 -3.13
C LYS A 127 0.19 13.82 -4.10
N GLU A 128 0.69 14.94 -3.61
CA GLU A 128 1.37 15.96 -4.42
C GLU A 128 2.58 15.39 -5.17
N GLN A 129 3.43 14.60 -4.48
CA GLN A 129 4.62 14.02 -5.08
C GLN A 129 4.29 13.01 -6.19
N ILE A 130 3.26 12.18 -6.00
CA ILE A 130 2.83 11.20 -6.98
C ILE A 130 2.19 11.89 -8.19
N GLU A 131 1.21 12.78 -7.98
CA GLU A 131 0.48 13.46 -9.07
C GLU A 131 1.40 14.34 -9.93
N ARG A 132 2.47 14.88 -9.36
CA ARG A 132 3.48 15.65 -10.10
C ARG A 132 4.35 14.77 -11.00
N ARG A 133 4.62 13.53 -10.62
CA ARG A 133 5.60 12.64 -11.28
C ARG A 133 4.96 11.61 -12.19
N TYR A 134 3.72 11.22 -11.92
CA TYR A 134 3.03 10.11 -12.56
C TYR A 134 1.64 10.50 -13.04
N LYS A 135 1.24 9.98 -14.20
CA LYS A 135 -0.12 10.17 -14.74
C LYS A 135 -1.07 9.13 -14.13
N THR A 136 -1.56 9.38 -12.92
CA THR A 136 -2.36 8.44 -12.13
C THR A 136 -3.87 8.55 -12.31
N LYS A 137 -4.37 9.59 -12.98
CA LYS A 137 -5.82 9.88 -13.09
C LYS A 137 -6.68 8.70 -13.57
N LYS A 138 -6.15 7.87 -14.49
CA LYS A 138 -6.90 6.73 -15.05
C LYS A 138 -7.21 5.63 -14.02
N TRP A 139 -6.47 5.54 -12.91
CA TRP A 139 -6.69 4.58 -11.84
C TRP A 139 -7.44 5.17 -10.64
N CYS A 140 -7.49 6.50 -10.52
CA CYS A 140 -8.20 7.15 -9.43
C CYS A 140 -9.70 6.92 -9.53
N LYS A 141 -10.29 6.50 -8.43
CA LYS A 141 -11.74 6.32 -8.30
C LYS A 141 -12.40 7.56 -7.74
N THR A 142 -13.66 7.76 -8.10
CA THR A 142 -14.54 8.76 -7.51
C THR A 142 -15.63 8.08 -6.70
N THR A 143 -16.16 8.79 -5.71
CA THR A 143 -17.33 8.36 -4.96
C THR A 143 -18.59 8.44 -5.84
N LEU A 144 -19.71 7.87 -5.36
CA LEU A 144 -21.01 7.97 -6.04
C LEU A 144 -21.46 9.42 -6.30
N ARG A 145 -20.95 10.38 -5.53
CA ARG A 145 -21.23 11.82 -5.68
C ARG A 145 -20.24 12.53 -6.60
N GLY A 146 -19.34 11.79 -7.29
CA GLY A 146 -18.33 12.33 -8.18
C GLY A 146 -17.10 12.95 -7.49
N ASN A 147 -17.02 12.94 -6.15
CA ASN A 147 -15.85 13.43 -5.44
C ASN A 147 -14.70 12.42 -5.50
N TRP A 148 -13.48 12.91 -5.40
CA TRP A 148 -12.28 12.07 -5.29
C TRP A 148 -12.39 11.10 -4.09
N ASP A 149 -12.22 9.80 -4.33
CA ASP A 149 -12.29 8.80 -3.27
C ASP A 149 -11.03 8.85 -2.39
N LYS A 150 -11.20 9.05 -1.09
CA LYS A 150 -10.08 9.15 -0.14
C LYS A 150 -9.19 7.91 -0.10
N ARG A 151 -9.73 6.73 -0.49
CA ARG A 151 -8.98 5.47 -0.57
C ARG A 151 -7.93 5.46 -1.69
N ASN A 152 -8.00 6.39 -2.64
CA ASN A 152 -6.92 6.57 -3.61
C ASN A 152 -5.57 6.93 -2.94
N ILE A 153 -5.58 7.42 -1.70
CA ILE A 153 -4.34 7.71 -0.99
C ILE A 153 -3.61 6.42 -0.59
N ASP A 154 -4.35 5.37 -0.22
CA ASP A 154 -3.76 4.08 0.14
C ASP A 154 -3.09 3.45 -1.11
N MET A 155 -3.69 3.66 -2.30
CA MET A 155 -3.09 3.32 -3.58
C MET A 155 -1.78 4.11 -3.86
N TYR A 156 -1.70 5.37 -3.45
CA TYR A 156 -0.50 6.20 -3.61
C TYR A 156 0.61 5.83 -2.61
N ASP A 157 0.25 5.48 -1.38
CA ASP A 157 1.20 4.94 -0.41
C ASP A 157 1.74 3.58 -0.92
N ALA A 158 0.90 2.70 -1.46
CA ALA A 158 1.31 1.45 -2.11
C ALA A 158 2.24 1.68 -3.31
N LEU A 159 1.93 2.67 -4.17
CA LEU A 159 2.82 3.04 -5.28
C LEU A 159 4.18 3.53 -4.76
N THR A 160 4.21 4.26 -3.65
CA THR A 160 5.48 4.69 -3.05
C THR A 160 6.32 3.49 -2.62
N MET A 161 5.69 2.43 -2.08
CA MET A 161 6.39 1.20 -1.71
C MET A 161 6.90 0.45 -2.95
N SER A 162 6.11 0.33 -4.01
CA SER A 162 6.55 -0.36 -5.24
C SER A 162 7.69 0.37 -5.97
N LEU A 163 7.83 1.67 -5.79
CA LEU A 163 8.91 2.50 -6.36
C LEU A 163 10.19 2.50 -5.51
N PHE A 164 10.15 1.88 -4.33
CA PHE A 164 11.32 1.76 -3.47
C PHE A 164 12.31 0.78 -4.09
N GLU A 165 13.55 1.23 -4.27
CA GLU A 165 14.67 0.38 -4.71
C GLU A 165 15.66 0.26 -3.56
N GLU A 166 15.98 -0.98 -3.17
CA GLU A 166 17.13 -1.22 -2.31
C GLU A 166 18.42 -0.76 -3.04
N LYS A 167 19.35 -0.20 -2.30
CA LYS A 167 20.70 -0.05 -2.87
C LYS A 167 21.29 -1.46 -3.03
N ALA A 168 21.68 -1.78 -4.24
CA ALA A 168 22.55 -2.91 -4.48
C ALA A 168 23.85 -2.76 -3.67
#